data_5ba48530525ce352e0d520b13f240721
#
_entry.id   5ba48530525ce352e0d520b13f240721
#
_cell.length_a   1.000
_cell.length_b   1.000
_cell.length_c   1.000
_cell.angle_alpha   90.00
_cell.angle_beta   90.00
_cell.angle_gamma   90.00
#
_symmetry.space_group_name_H-M   'P 1'
#
loop_
_entity.id
_entity.type
_entity.pdbx_description
1 polymer ?
#
loop_
_entity_poly.entity_id
_entity_poly.type
_entity_poly.pdbx_seq_one_letter_code
_entity_poly.pdbx_strand_id
1 'polypeptide(L)'
;MRRHTCILCFALLACLPAAAQGERAIANAESSAPSAAAALQGPRLLAALRRGGYVVYFRHTATDFSKNDAAMKAFDDCDNQRLLSEQGRRDAIAMGERIRALGLPVGEALASPMCRTMDHARLMLVNVTPRHEVREAQQGDYAGLKQLLAAPVARGNRWIVGHGIPFRAVAGSPQLAEGEAVVIKPETTGWTVVARLQVADWQTLGSTR
;
A
#
# COMPACT_ATOMS: atom_id res chain seq x y z
N MET A 1 -51.73 -36.67 -60.18
CA MET A 1 -51.26 -37.16 -61.47
C MET A 1 -49.74 -37.12 -61.49
N ARG A 2 -49.13 -38.30 -61.77
CA ARG A 2 -47.83 -38.54 -62.47
C ARG A 2 -46.60 -37.89 -61.80
N ARG A 3 -45.44 -38.46 -61.63
CA ARG A 3 -44.87 -39.81 -61.78
C ARG A 3 -43.51 -39.83 -61.19
N HIS A 4 -43.18 -40.91 -60.53
CA HIS A 4 -41.86 -41.49 -60.24
C HIS A 4 -40.69 -41.03 -61.12
N THR A 5 -39.52 -40.90 -60.49
CA THR A 5 -38.37 -41.68 -60.95
C THR A 5 -37.30 -41.82 -59.89
N CYS A 6 -37.01 -43.04 -59.49
CA CYS A 6 -35.82 -43.49 -58.74
C CYS A 6 -34.60 -43.47 -59.65
N ILE A 7 -33.45 -43.05 -59.19
CA ILE A 7 -32.15 -43.55 -59.73
C ILE A 7 -31.20 -43.74 -58.52
N LEU A 8 -30.85 -45.01 -58.35
CA LEU A 8 -29.65 -45.45 -57.59
C LEU A 8 -28.39 -44.94 -58.29
N CYS A 9 -27.33 -44.62 -57.60
CA CYS A 9 -26.03 -45.20 -57.86
C CYS A 9 -24.91 -44.69 -56.99
N PHE A 10 -24.18 -45.61 -56.46
CA PHE A 10 -22.74 -45.71 -56.22
C PHE A 10 -22.11 -45.03 -55.01
N ALA A 11 -21.78 -45.91 -54.09
CA ALA A 11 -20.76 -45.73 -53.07
C ALA A 11 -19.38 -45.59 -53.73
N LEU A 12 -18.66 -44.57 -53.29
CA LEU A 12 -17.20 -44.48 -53.41
C LEU A 12 -16.63 -44.23 -52.06
N LEU A 13 -16.06 -45.28 -51.48
CA LEU A 13 -15.19 -45.19 -50.27
C LEU A 13 -13.91 -44.51 -50.72
N ALA A 14 -13.69 -43.27 -50.20
CA ALA A 14 -12.39 -42.60 -50.25
C ALA A 14 -11.80 -42.64 -48.88
N CYS A 15 -10.78 -43.46 -48.66
CA CYS A 15 -9.87 -43.39 -47.52
C CYS A 15 -9.14 -42.06 -47.53
N LEU A 16 -9.34 -41.24 -46.50
CA LEU A 16 -8.51 -40.06 -46.21
C LEU A 16 -7.55 -40.41 -45.08
N PRO A 17 -6.27 -40.00 -45.16
CA PRO A 17 -5.29 -40.27 -44.14
C PRO A 17 -5.55 -39.44 -42.91
N ALA A 18 -5.31 -40.02 -41.73
CA ALA A 18 -5.31 -39.38 -40.44
C ALA A 18 -4.29 -38.22 -40.39
N ALA A 19 -4.78 -37.00 -40.37
CA ALA A 19 -3.95 -35.84 -40.02
C ALA A 19 -3.64 -35.89 -38.55
N ALA A 20 -2.35 -36.00 -38.22
CA ALA A 20 -1.83 -35.88 -36.89
C ALA A 20 -2.20 -34.49 -36.32
N GLN A 21 -3.02 -34.47 -35.29
CA GLN A 21 -3.28 -33.29 -34.47
C GLN A 21 -2.04 -33.00 -33.64
N GLY A 22 -1.25 -32.03 -34.09
CA GLY A 22 -0.19 -31.44 -33.29
C GLY A 22 -0.80 -30.81 -32.07
N GLU A 23 -0.60 -31.39 -30.91
CA GLU A 23 -0.80 -30.74 -29.61
C GLU A 23 0.07 -29.50 -29.57
N ARG A 24 -0.57 -28.33 -29.77
CA ARG A 24 0.04 -27.05 -29.39
C ARG A 24 0.11 -27.04 -27.85
N ALA A 25 1.28 -27.30 -27.32
CA ALA A 25 1.62 -26.97 -25.94
C ALA A 25 1.33 -25.49 -25.74
N ILE A 26 0.24 -25.21 -25.00
CA ILE A 26 -0.03 -23.89 -24.47
C ILE A 26 1.06 -23.69 -23.41
N ALA A 27 2.10 -22.94 -23.76
CA ALA A 27 3.06 -22.45 -22.80
C ALA A 27 2.27 -21.60 -21.80
N ASN A 28 2.04 -22.14 -20.62
CA ASN A 28 1.59 -21.38 -19.47
C ASN A 28 2.61 -20.27 -19.27
N ALA A 29 2.24 -19.06 -19.68
CA ALA A 29 2.91 -17.85 -19.20
C ALA A 29 2.63 -17.80 -17.70
N GLU A 30 3.51 -18.38 -16.90
CA GLU A 30 3.58 -18.10 -15.49
C GLU A 30 3.77 -16.60 -15.36
N SER A 31 2.66 -15.94 -14.97
CA SER A 31 2.70 -14.57 -14.48
C SER A 31 3.69 -14.58 -13.32
N SER A 32 4.92 -14.19 -13.58
CA SER A 32 5.91 -13.96 -12.56
C SER A 32 5.40 -12.81 -11.69
N ALA A 33 4.73 -13.17 -10.59
CA ALA A 33 4.51 -12.25 -9.50
C ALA A 33 5.88 -11.62 -9.16
N PRO A 34 5.96 -10.29 -8.95
CA PRO A 34 7.23 -9.65 -8.64
C PRO A 34 7.85 -10.39 -7.45
N SER A 35 9.08 -10.84 -7.62
CA SER A 35 9.88 -11.50 -6.59
C SER A 35 9.77 -10.67 -5.31
N ALA A 36 9.19 -11.24 -4.26
CA ALA A 36 9.09 -10.58 -2.97
C ALA A 36 10.51 -10.23 -2.53
N ALA A 37 10.89 -8.97 -2.68
CA ALA A 37 12.16 -8.50 -2.16
C ALA A 37 12.24 -8.91 -0.70
N ALA A 38 13.32 -9.60 -0.30
CA ALA A 38 13.46 -10.13 1.05
C ALA A 38 13.16 -9.02 2.06
N ALA A 39 12.14 -9.24 2.92
CA ALA A 39 11.70 -8.24 3.88
C ALA A 39 12.87 -7.79 4.75
N LEU A 40 13.08 -6.48 4.86
CA LEU A 40 14.10 -5.91 5.73
C LEU A 40 13.64 -6.02 7.18
N GLN A 41 14.53 -6.45 8.07
CA GLN A 41 14.24 -6.59 9.50
C GLN A 41 15.44 -6.18 10.35
N GLY A 42 15.16 -5.84 11.62
CA GLY A 42 16.16 -5.56 12.63
C GLY A 42 17.25 -4.59 12.20
N PRO A 43 18.54 -4.93 12.40
CA PRO A 43 19.66 -4.04 12.07
C PRO A 43 19.73 -3.65 10.58
N ARG A 44 19.29 -4.53 9.66
CA ARG A 44 19.28 -4.24 8.22
C ARG A 44 18.24 -3.16 7.88
N LEU A 45 17.06 -3.23 8.47
CA LEU A 45 16.03 -2.22 8.31
C LEU A 45 16.48 -0.88 8.89
N LEU A 46 17.04 -0.89 10.10
CA LEU A 46 17.58 0.31 10.73
C LEU A 46 18.65 0.97 9.87
N ALA A 47 19.62 0.20 9.36
CA ALA A 47 20.67 0.71 8.48
C ALA A 47 20.10 1.29 7.18
N ALA A 48 19.07 0.66 6.61
CA ALA A 48 18.37 1.16 5.42
C ALA A 48 17.71 2.52 5.69
N LEU A 49 16.92 2.62 6.76
CA LEU A 49 16.22 3.86 7.13
C LEU A 49 17.20 5.00 7.47
N ARG A 50 18.36 4.71 8.08
CA ARG A 50 19.40 5.71 8.36
C ARG A 50 20.04 6.27 7.09
N ARG A 51 20.18 5.46 6.05
CA ARG A 51 20.67 5.95 4.74
C ARG A 51 19.66 6.87 4.03
N GLY A 52 18.38 6.71 4.34
CA GLY A 52 17.31 7.44 3.66
C GLY A 52 16.92 6.83 2.30
N GLY A 53 16.05 7.53 1.58
CA GLY A 53 15.58 7.10 0.27
C GLY A 53 14.31 6.23 0.31
N TYR A 54 13.70 6.09 1.48
CA TYR A 54 12.48 5.31 1.67
C TYR A 54 11.26 6.20 1.92
N VAL A 55 10.08 5.68 1.64
CA VAL A 55 8.80 6.21 2.11
C VAL A 55 8.35 5.36 3.30
N VAL A 56 8.02 6.01 4.42
CA VAL A 56 7.45 5.35 5.60
C VAL A 56 6.01 5.82 5.73
N TYR A 57 5.07 4.96 5.38
CA TYR A 57 3.65 5.26 5.43
C TYR A 57 3.01 4.65 6.66
N PHE A 58 2.33 5.47 7.46
CA PHE A 58 1.58 5.07 8.65
C PHE A 58 0.09 5.13 8.40
N ARG A 59 -0.65 4.16 8.88
CA ARG A 59 -2.02 4.43 9.31
C ARG A 59 -1.97 5.18 10.63
N HIS A 60 -2.80 6.23 10.78
CA HIS A 60 -2.91 6.94 12.07
C HIS A 60 -3.02 5.96 13.24
N THR A 61 -2.53 6.36 14.42
CA THR A 61 -2.63 5.59 15.66
C THR A 61 -4.07 5.45 16.15
N ALA A 62 -4.26 4.75 17.26
CA ALA A 62 -5.56 4.41 17.83
C ALA A 62 -6.47 5.63 17.98
N THR A 63 -7.74 5.45 17.66
CA THR A 63 -8.75 6.51 17.65
C THR A 63 -9.87 6.23 18.66
N ASP A 64 -10.55 7.29 19.11
CA ASP A 64 -11.73 7.21 19.96
C ASP A 64 -12.98 6.92 19.10
N PHE A 65 -13.51 5.71 19.20
CA PHE A 65 -14.68 5.27 18.47
C PHE A 65 -16.01 5.76 19.05
N SER A 66 -16.03 6.53 20.14
CA SER A 66 -17.23 7.20 20.65
C SER A 66 -17.72 8.29 19.70
N LYS A 67 -16.84 8.78 18.80
CA LYS A 67 -17.15 9.76 17.76
C LYS A 67 -16.97 9.15 16.35
N ASN A 68 -17.56 9.79 15.37
CA ASN A 68 -17.40 9.46 13.95
C ASN A 68 -17.26 10.74 13.11
N ASP A 69 -17.04 10.59 11.81
CA ASP A 69 -16.81 11.71 10.89
C ASP A 69 -18.11 12.16 10.15
N ALA A 70 -19.30 11.66 10.54
CA ALA A 70 -20.53 11.87 9.78
C ALA A 70 -21.00 13.34 9.73
N ALA A 71 -20.73 14.11 10.78
CA ALA A 71 -21.07 15.52 10.88
C ALA A 71 -19.96 16.47 10.41
N MET A 72 -18.82 15.95 9.97
CA MET A 72 -17.67 16.73 9.52
C MET A 72 -18.04 17.58 8.30
N LYS A 73 -17.75 18.88 8.36
CA LYS A 73 -18.01 19.85 7.29
C LYS A 73 -16.74 20.20 6.49
N ALA A 74 -15.58 20.15 7.14
CA ALA A 74 -14.28 20.44 6.56
C ALA A 74 -13.18 19.64 7.26
N PHE A 75 -11.99 19.57 6.68
CA PHE A 75 -10.88 18.79 7.27
C PHE A 75 -10.36 19.35 8.59
N ASP A 76 -10.55 20.62 8.87
CA ASP A 76 -10.20 21.30 10.11
C ASP A 76 -11.35 21.36 11.12
N ASP A 77 -12.53 20.82 10.79
CA ASP A 77 -13.67 20.68 11.70
C ASP A 77 -13.45 19.52 12.67
N CYS A 78 -12.50 19.67 13.59
CA CYS A 78 -12.08 18.60 14.49
C CYS A 78 -13.16 18.20 15.51
N ASP A 79 -14.06 19.09 15.86
CA ASP A 79 -15.15 18.81 16.81
C ASP A 79 -16.11 17.76 16.28
N ASN A 80 -16.25 17.68 14.98
CA ASN A 80 -17.12 16.73 14.26
C ASN A 80 -16.32 15.60 13.59
N GLN A 81 -15.12 15.31 14.07
CA GLN A 81 -14.30 14.19 13.60
C GLN A 81 -14.02 13.18 14.71
N ARG A 82 -13.77 11.94 14.29
CA ARG A 82 -13.15 10.94 15.14
C ARG A 82 -11.66 11.27 15.32
N LEU A 83 -11.27 11.54 16.55
CA LEU A 83 -9.92 11.97 16.92
C LEU A 83 -9.06 10.79 17.41
N LEU A 84 -7.78 11.03 17.64
CA LEU A 84 -6.93 10.08 18.33
C LEU A 84 -7.42 9.87 19.77
N SER A 85 -7.38 8.63 20.22
CA SER A 85 -7.54 8.31 21.62
C SER A 85 -6.30 8.77 22.43
N GLU A 86 -6.40 8.80 23.76
CA GLU A 86 -5.23 9.07 24.59
C GLU A 86 -4.09 8.06 24.35
N GLN A 87 -4.44 6.78 24.15
CA GLN A 87 -3.44 5.77 23.80
C GLN A 87 -2.80 6.08 22.46
N GLY A 88 -3.59 6.44 21.45
CA GLY A 88 -3.06 6.80 20.14
C GLY A 88 -2.11 8.00 20.18
N ARG A 89 -2.39 8.99 21.02
CA ARG A 89 -1.48 10.12 21.22
C ARG A 89 -0.17 9.70 21.90
N ARG A 90 -0.24 8.85 22.92
CA ARG A 90 0.98 8.29 23.57
C ARG A 90 1.83 7.50 22.60
N ASP A 91 1.21 6.65 21.77
CA ASP A 91 1.90 5.85 20.77
C ASP A 91 2.61 6.74 19.73
N ALA A 92 1.95 7.79 19.25
CA ALA A 92 2.54 8.74 18.30
C ALA A 92 3.77 9.46 18.89
N ILE A 93 3.67 9.90 20.14
CA ILE A 93 4.80 10.54 20.88
C ILE A 93 5.96 9.54 21.00
N ALA A 94 5.70 8.32 21.48
CA ALA A 94 6.73 7.30 21.69
C ALA A 94 7.43 6.92 20.39
N MET A 95 6.69 6.81 19.29
CA MET A 95 7.28 6.58 17.94
C MET A 95 8.18 7.75 17.53
N GLY A 96 7.75 9.00 17.75
CA GLY A 96 8.55 10.19 17.45
C GLY A 96 9.85 10.24 18.25
N GLU A 97 9.80 9.93 19.55
CA GLU A 97 10.98 9.83 20.41
C GLU A 97 11.94 8.75 19.89
N ARG A 98 11.40 7.60 19.49
CA ARG A 98 12.21 6.51 18.97
C ARG A 98 12.85 6.84 17.61
N ILE A 99 12.12 7.49 16.70
CA ILE A 99 12.64 7.97 15.41
C ILE A 99 13.84 8.90 15.64
N ARG A 100 13.72 9.83 16.57
CA ARG A 100 14.83 10.76 16.95
C ARG A 100 16.00 10.03 17.59
N ALA A 101 15.73 9.16 18.58
CA ALA A 101 16.77 8.39 19.27
C ALA A 101 17.56 7.47 18.33
N LEU A 102 16.91 6.92 17.32
CA LEU A 102 17.57 6.09 16.28
C LEU A 102 18.29 6.91 15.21
N GLY A 103 18.20 8.24 15.23
CA GLY A 103 18.81 9.13 14.24
C GLY A 103 18.25 8.90 12.82
N LEU A 104 16.94 8.62 12.69
CA LEU A 104 16.32 8.41 11.40
C LEU A 104 16.07 9.76 10.71
N PRO A 105 16.60 9.96 9.49
CA PRO A 105 16.49 11.26 8.83
C PRO A 105 15.07 11.51 8.30
N VAL A 106 14.51 12.66 8.66
CA VAL A 106 13.22 13.16 8.17
C VAL A 106 13.49 14.14 7.03
N GLY A 107 13.21 13.73 5.79
CA GLY A 107 13.30 14.59 4.60
C GLY A 107 12.01 15.35 4.36
N GLU A 108 10.89 14.66 4.32
CA GLU A 108 9.54 15.21 4.17
C GLU A 108 8.62 14.57 5.20
N ALA A 109 7.77 15.37 5.83
CA ALA A 109 6.72 14.90 6.73
C ALA A 109 5.36 15.36 6.18
N LEU A 110 4.57 14.40 5.72
CA LEU A 110 3.30 14.61 5.04
C LEU A 110 2.17 13.95 5.84
N ALA A 111 0.98 14.52 5.80
CA ALA A 111 -0.18 13.88 6.39
C ALA A 111 -1.46 14.15 5.59
N SER A 112 -2.42 13.24 5.66
CA SER A 112 -3.79 13.55 5.30
C SER A 112 -4.29 14.74 6.12
N PRO A 113 -5.11 15.65 5.55
CA PRO A 113 -5.56 16.85 6.27
C PRO A 113 -6.56 16.58 7.41
N MET A 114 -7.01 15.33 7.61
CA MET A 114 -7.88 14.97 8.73
C MET A 114 -7.20 15.22 10.08
N CYS A 115 -7.96 15.65 11.09
CA CYS A 115 -7.40 16.02 12.40
C CYS A 115 -6.58 14.90 13.02
N ARG A 116 -7.06 13.65 13.03
CA ARG A 116 -6.33 12.50 13.62
C ARG A 116 -5.00 12.19 12.93
N THR A 117 -4.90 12.43 11.64
CA THR A 117 -3.65 12.19 10.90
C THR A 117 -2.67 13.32 11.09
N MET A 118 -3.15 14.57 11.09
CA MET A 118 -2.34 15.75 11.41
C MET A 118 -1.83 15.70 12.83
N ASP A 119 -2.67 15.32 13.81
CA ASP A 119 -2.28 15.16 15.21
C ASP A 119 -1.21 14.08 15.37
N HIS A 120 -1.44 12.88 14.81
CA HIS A 120 -0.42 11.83 14.84
C HIS A 120 0.91 12.34 14.27
N ALA A 121 0.87 12.93 13.07
CA ALA A 121 2.08 13.38 12.41
C ALA A 121 2.80 14.49 13.22
N ARG A 122 2.09 15.45 13.81
CA ARG A 122 2.67 16.54 14.62
C ARG A 122 3.24 16.06 15.95
N LEU A 123 2.63 15.04 16.56
CA LEU A 123 3.16 14.42 17.78
C LEU A 123 4.44 13.61 17.50
N MET A 124 4.55 13.01 16.32
CA MET A 124 5.64 12.15 15.92
C MET A 124 6.79 12.92 15.25
N LEU A 125 6.47 13.88 14.37
CA LEU A 125 7.41 14.55 13.46
C LEU A 125 7.31 16.09 13.60
N VAL A 126 8.23 16.78 12.93
CA VAL A 126 8.24 18.24 12.82
C VAL A 126 7.93 18.68 11.39
N ASN A 127 7.47 19.93 11.21
CA ASN A 127 7.23 20.55 9.90
C ASN A 127 6.31 19.71 8.99
N VAL A 128 5.17 19.26 9.52
CA VAL A 128 4.21 18.43 8.80
C VAL A 128 3.41 19.26 7.80
N THR A 129 3.40 18.82 6.56
CA THR A 129 2.63 19.41 5.46
C THR A 129 1.37 18.59 5.18
N PRO A 130 0.17 19.19 5.21
CA PRO A 130 -1.05 18.49 4.81
C PRO A 130 -1.05 18.21 3.29
N ARG A 131 -1.48 17.03 2.89
CA ARG A 131 -1.59 16.60 1.49
C ARG A 131 -2.92 15.88 1.26
N HIS A 132 -3.74 16.45 0.40
CA HIS A 132 -5.05 15.90 0.08
C HIS A 132 -4.95 14.53 -0.59
N GLU A 133 -3.90 14.30 -1.36
CA GLU A 133 -3.60 13.03 -2.04
C GLU A 133 -3.47 11.86 -1.06
N VAL A 134 -3.08 12.12 0.19
CA VAL A 134 -2.99 11.08 1.24
C VAL A 134 -4.37 10.64 1.74
N ARG A 135 -5.40 11.50 1.61
CA ARG A 135 -6.78 11.17 1.99
C ARG A 135 -7.57 10.62 0.80
N GLU A 136 -7.45 11.24 -0.33
CA GLU A 136 -8.15 11.06 -1.59
C GLU A 136 -9.60 10.50 -1.49
N ALA A 137 -10.50 10.93 -2.32
CA ALA A 137 -11.91 10.55 -2.21
C ALA A 137 -12.11 9.06 -2.48
N GLN A 138 -13.09 8.46 -1.83
CA GLN A 138 -13.42 7.03 -1.91
C GLN A 138 -13.76 6.53 -3.33
N GLN A 139 -13.96 7.42 -4.28
CA GLN A 139 -14.31 7.12 -5.67
C GLN A 139 -13.15 7.32 -6.65
N GLY A 140 -11.98 7.72 -6.16
CA GLY A 140 -10.79 7.91 -6.97
C GLY A 140 -9.96 6.64 -7.14
N ASP A 141 -9.05 6.66 -8.11
CA ASP A 141 -8.07 5.61 -8.35
C ASP A 141 -6.81 5.74 -7.46
N TYR A 142 -6.82 6.71 -6.54
CA TYR A 142 -5.70 7.06 -5.66
C TYR A 142 -4.40 7.40 -6.42
N ALA A 143 -4.51 8.00 -7.60
CA ALA A 143 -3.36 8.35 -8.44
C ALA A 143 -2.35 9.23 -7.71
N GLY A 144 -2.81 10.24 -6.97
CA GLY A 144 -1.96 11.11 -6.17
C GLY A 144 -1.20 10.35 -5.07
N LEU A 145 -1.86 9.45 -4.37
CA LEU A 145 -1.19 8.60 -3.37
C LEU A 145 -0.17 7.67 -4.02
N LYS A 146 -0.52 7.00 -5.13
CA LYS A 146 0.42 6.15 -5.89
C LYS A 146 1.67 6.93 -6.29
N GLN A 147 1.51 8.18 -6.78
CA GLN A 147 2.63 9.05 -7.12
C GLN A 147 3.50 9.38 -5.90
N LEU A 148 2.90 9.73 -4.75
CA LEU A 148 3.64 10.00 -3.51
C LEU A 148 4.45 8.78 -3.04
N LEU A 149 3.94 7.56 -3.22
CA LEU A 149 4.63 6.33 -2.84
C LEU A 149 5.76 5.97 -3.81
N ALA A 150 5.59 6.26 -5.10
CA ALA A 150 6.56 5.92 -6.15
C ALA A 150 7.64 6.99 -6.37
N ALA A 151 7.35 8.26 -6.03
CA ALA A 151 8.27 9.35 -6.30
C ALA A 151 9.59 9.20 -5.54
N PRO A 152 10.75 9.39 -6.20
CA PRO A 152 12.05 9.34 -5.54
C PRO A 152 12.12 10.25 -4.31
N VAL A 153 12.85 9.81 -3.29
CA VAL A 153 13.10 10.58 -2.07
C VAL A 153 14.50 11.16 -2.14
N ALA A 154 14.60 12.47 -2.35
CA ALA A 154 15.88 13.13 -2.58
C ALA A 154 16.76 13.27 -1.33
N ARG A 155 16.13 13.42 -0.13
CA ARG A 155 16.84 13.64 1.15
C ARG A 155 16.10 12.93 2.28
N GLY A 156 16.84 12.25 3.15
CA GLY A 156 16.27 11.52 4.27
C GLY A 156 15.23 10.49 3.83
N ASN A 157 14.19 10.34 4.60
CA ASN A 157 13.01 9.54 4.24
C ASN A 157 11.78 10.44 4.10
N ARG A 158 10.82 10.04 3.27
CA ARG A 158 9.48 10.64 3.24
C ARG A 158 8.60 9.92 4.22
N TRP A 159 8.05 10.66 5.18
CA TRP A 159 7.16 10.15 6.22
C TRP A 159 5.75 10.58 5.91
N ILE A 160 4.82 9.65 5.83
CA ILE A 160 3.43 9.92 5.46
C ILE A 160 2.52 9.34 6.55
N VAL A 161 1.64 10.16 7.12
CA VAL A 161 0.57 9.69 8.00
C VAL A 161 -0.77 9.77 7.27
N GLY A 162 -1.38 8.61 7.05
CA GLY A 162 -2.62 8.47 6.29
C GLY A 162 -3.60 7.48 6.93
N HIS A 163 -4.30 6.76 6.07
CA HIS A 163 -5.42 5.91 6.44
C HIS A 163 -5.25 4.49 5.89
N GLY A 164 -5.91 3.51 6.54
CA GLY A 164 -5.85 2.11 6.12
C GLY A 164 -6.54 1.84 4.79
N ILE A 165 -7.71 2.46 4.53
CA ILE A 165 -8.50 2.21 3.31
C ILE A 165 -7.76 2.69 2.06
N PRO A 166 -7.28 3.96 1.96
CA PRO A 166 -6.50 4.41 0.81
C PRO A 166 -5.26 3.55 0.56
N PHE A 167 -4.52 3.21 1.61
CA PHE A 167 -3.33 2.36 1.46
C PHE A 167 -3.69 0.97 0.94
N ARG A 168 -4.73 0.33 1.51
CA ARG A 168 -5.19 -0.99 1.02
C ARG A 168 -5.63 -0.94 -0.45
N ALA A 169 -6.26 0.16 -0.89
CA ALA A 169 -6.70 0.31 -2.27
C ALA A 169 -5.53 0.34 -3.26
N VAL A 170 -4.37 0.87 -2.87
CA VAL A 170 -3.19 0.97 -3.75
C VAL A 170 -2.18 -0.15 -3.56
N ALA A 171 -2.11 -0.75 -2.37
CA ALA A 171 -1.11 -1.76 -1.99
C ALA A 171 -1.69 -3.18 -1.83
N GLY A 172 -3.02 -3.32 -1.85
CA GLY A 172 -3.68 -4.60 -1.60
C GLY A 172 -3.80 -4.96 -0.11
N SER A 173 -4.25 -6.19 0.13
CA SER A 173 -4.39 -6.74 1.50
C SER A 173 -3.05 -7.24 2.05
N PRO A 174 -2.92 -7.33 3.40
CA PRO A 174 -3.89 -6.91 4.41
C PRO A 174 -3.89 -5.40 4.66
N GLN A 175 -5.03 -4.87 5.15
CA GLN A 175 -5.12 -3.49 5.61
C GLN A 175 -4.19 -3.26 6.81
N LEU A 176 -3.62 -2.06 6.91
CA LEU A 176 -2.83 -1.67 8.07
C LEU A 176 -3.68 -1.60 9.34
N ALA A 177 -3.16 -2.10 10.46
CA ALA A 177 -3.71 -1.82 11.78
C ALA A 177 -3.51 -0.34 12.16
N GLU A 178 -4.24 0.18 13.15
CA GLU A 178 -3.99 1.54 13.66
C GLU A 178 -2.58 1.63 14.27
N GLY A 179 -1.82 2.64 13.86
CA GLY A 179 -0.42 2.83 14.22
C GLY A 179 0.59 1.97 13.46
N GLU A 180 0.14 1.03 12.63
CA GLU A 180 1.05 0.25 11.80
C GLU A 180 1.65 1.10 10.68
N ALA A 181 2.95 0.87 10.43
CA ALA A 181 3.69 1.47 9.36
C ALA A 181 4.17 0.44 8.33
N VAL A 182 4.32 0.88 7.09
CA VAL A 182 5.06 0.17 6.06
C VAL A 182 6.24 0.99 5.60
N VAL A 183 7.36 0.32 5.35
CA VAL A 183 8.53 0.90 4.70
C VAL A 183 8.51 0.51 3.24
N ILE A 184 8.55 1.51 2.40
CA ILE A 184 8.40 1.39 0.95
C ILE A 184 9.68 1.87 0.30
N LYS A 185 10.17 1.11 -0.64
CA LYS A 185 11.27 1.50 -1.52
C LYS A 185 10.68 1.97 -2.84
N PRO A 186 10.79 3.27 -3.19
CA PRO A 186 10.49 3.74 -4.54
C PRO A 186 11.41 3.08 -5.56
N GLU A 187 10.87 2.75 -6.73
CA GLU A 187 11.60 2.11 -7.83
C GLU A 187 11.33 2.86 -9.13
N THR A 188 12.07 2.57 -10.19
CA THR A 188 11.92 3.23 -11.49
C THR A 188 10.50 3.05 -12.05
N THR A 189 9.88 1.90 -11.80
CA THR A 189 8.52 1.57 -12.23
C THR A 189 7.67 1.18 -11.02
N GLY A 190 7.27 2.17 -10.19
CA GLY A 190 6.42 1.90 -9.04
C GLY A 190 7.16 1.88 -7.71
N TRP A 191 6.84 0.94 -6.84
CA TRP A 191 7.40 0.83 -5.49
C TRP A 191 7.20 -0.57 -4.90
N THR A 192 8.01 -0.92 -3.91
CA THR A 192 7.94 -2.21 -3.21
C THR A 192 7.86 -2.00 -1.69
N VAL A 193 6.96 -2.73 -1.01
CA VAL A 193 6.95 -2.79 0.46
C VAL A 193 8.10 -3.69 0.91
N VAL A 194 9.03 -3.13 1.68
CA VAL A 194 10.22 -3.84 2.18
C VAL A 194 10.16 -4.19 3.65
N ALA A 195 9.26 -3.57 4.42
CA ALA A 195 9.01 -3.92 5.82
C ALA A 195 7.61 -3.47 6.27
N ARG A 196 7.11 -4.11 7.33
CA ARG A 196 5.93 -3.68 8.10
C ARG A 196 6.34 -3.59 9.56
N LEU A 197 5.87 -2.56 10.26
CA LEU A 197 6.19 -2.27 11.65
C LEU A 197 4.90 -1.99 12.43
N GLN A 198 4.64 -2.80 13.44
CA GLN A 198 3.62 -2.50 14.44
C GLN A 198 4.12 -1.43 15.41
N VAL A 199 3.22 -0.83 16.20
CA VAL A 199 3.59 0.17 17.22
C VAL A 199 4.73 -0.35 18.13
N ALA A 200 4.63 -1.61 18.59
CA ALA A 200 5.62 -2.21 19.47
C ALA A 200 7.00 -2.42 18.82
N ASP A 201 7.04 -2.64 17.50
CA ASP A 201 8.29 -2.93 16.79
C ASP A 201 9.25 -1.74 16.79
N TRP A 202 8.73 -0.52 16.92
CA TRP A 202 9.56 0.67 17.01
C TRP A 202 10.49 0.65 18.22
N GLN A 203 10.04 0.07 19.35
CA GLN A 203 10.84 0.00 20.58
C GLN A 203 12.04 -0.94 20.42
N THR A 204 11.89 -1.99 19.63
CA THR A 204 12.93 -3.01 19.43
C THR A 204 13.69 -2.84 18.12
N LEU A 205 13.34 -1.84 17.29
CA LEU A 205 14.00 -1.60 16.01
C LEU A 205 15.50 -1.35 16.21
N GLY A 206 16.32 -2.22 15.61
CA GLY A 206 17.78 -2.17 15.72
C GLY A 206 18.36 -2.94 16.90
N SER A 207 17.52 -3.54 17.76
CA SER A 207 18.04 -4.47 18.76
C SER A 207 18.46 -5.78 18.07
N THR A 208 19.61 -6.28 18.40
CA THR A 208 20.00 -7.65 18.06
C THR A 208 19.21 -8.59 18.95
N ARG A 209 18.39 -9.44 18.35
CA ARG A 209 17.83 -10.62 19.04
C ARG A 209 18.91 -11.64 19.23
#